data_f01501c0d5bd4e0cf7a3c1dd438a15ad
#
_entry.id   f01501c0d5bd4e0cf7a3c1dd438a15ad
#
_cell.length_a   1.000
_cell.length_b   1.000
_cell.length_c   1.000
_cell.angle_alpha   90.00
_cell.angle_beta   90.00
_cell.angle_gamma   90.00
#
_symmetry.space_group_name_H-M   'P 1'
#
loop_
_entity.id
_entity.type
_entity.pdbx_description
1 polymer ?
#
loop_
_entity_poly.entity_id
_entity_poly.type
_entity_poly.pdbx_seq_one_letter_code
_entity_poly.pdbx_strand_id
1 'polypeptide(L)'
;MNNLISIEKYSVDKLTQWNQFVNESKNGTFMLNRGFIEYHSDRFADYSLMIYNSTKLVALLPASKHGEELRSHGGLTYGGFIVGRKMTAQLMLRVMDSIKSFLKEEGFKKLTYKRVPYIYYDYPSDEDLYALFHVGAILTRRDISTSIYLRDRISFNERRRRNVKKAIKAHLTFRQSYDFGQYIDILTEVLSSRHNTKPVHTADEIKLLADRFPDNIKLYASYDGDQMLAGSIIFETPRVAHTQYIASTPEGRNCGALDFCFDKLINDIYSDKEYFDFGISTEERGWYLNEGLVEQKQEFGGRGVVYDEFTLNI
;
A
#
# COMPACT_ATOMS: atom_id res chain seq x y z
N MET A 1 5.86 8.72 37.95
CA MET A 1 6.40 7.42 37.51
C MET A 1 7.10 7.65 36.19
N ASN A 2 8.40 7.37 36.12
CA ASN A 2 9.14 7.44 34.85
C ASN A 2 8.57 6.35 33.92
N ASN A 3 7.76 6.74 32.94
CA ASN A 3 7.28 5.85 31.89
C ASN A 3 8.47 5.55 30.96
N LEU A 4 9.21 4.49 31.28
CA LEU A 4 10.38 4.05 30.52
C LEU A 4 9.91 3.45 29.19
N ILE A 5 10.41 3.98 28.09
CA ILE A 5 10.25 3.36 26.78
C ILE A 5 11.32 2.28 26.65
N SER A 6 10.88 1.05 26.34
CA SER A 6 11.78 -0.05 25.97
C SER A 6 11.48 -0.52 24.55
N ILE A 7 12.53 -0.99 23.87
CA ILE A 7 12.47 -1.43 22.49
C ILE A 7 12.98 -2.86 22.44
N GLU A 8 12.19 -3.72 21.82
CA GLU A 8 12.56 -5.13 21.58
C GLU A 8 12.54 -5.42 20.09
N LYS A 9 13.45 -6.25 19.62
CA LYS A 9 13.36 -6.82 18.28
C LYS A 9 12.23 -7.84 18.25
N TYR A 10 11.46 -7.83 17.16
CA TYR A 10 10.45 -8.86 16.95
C TYR A 10 11.08 -10.25 16.95
N SER A 11 10.40 -11.21 17.54
CA SER A 11 10.69 -12.64 17.49
C SER A 11 9.40 -13.44 17.26
N VAL A 12 9.54 -14.66 16.76
CA VAL A 12 8.38 -15.46 16.29
C VAL A 12 7.37 -15.78 17.41
N ASP A 13 7.81 -15.87 18.64
CA ASP A 13 6.94 -16.06 19.82
C ASP A 13 5.99 -14.88 20.07
N LYS A 14 6.31 -13.71 19.49
CA LYS A 14 5.49 -12.49 19.55
C LYS A 14 4.50 -12.34 18.38
N LEU A 15 4.40 -13.31 17.47
CA LEU A 15 3.57 -13.26 16.27
C LEU A 15 2.11 -12.88 16.57
N THR A 16 1.51 -13.53 17.54
CA THR A 16 0.11 -13.27 17.92
C THR A 16 -0.06 -11.85 18.44
N GLN A 17 0.84 -11.39 19.32
CA GLN A 17 0.82 -10.05 19.87
C GLN A 17 1.01 -8.98 18.79
N TRP A 18 1.93 -9.21 17.84
CA TRP A 18 2.16 -8.32 16.70
C TRP A 18 0.89 -8.17 15.87
N ASN A 19 0.32 -9.26 15.37
CA ASN A 19 -0.84 -9.24 14.49
C ASN A 19 -2.08 -8.66 15.17
N GLN A 20 -2.29 -8.99 16.46
CA GLN A 20 -3.37 -8.39 17.24
C GLN A 20 -3.20 -6.87 17.33
N PHE A 21 -1.98 -6.39 17.63
CA PHE A 21 -1.72 -4.96 17.73
C PHE A 21 -1.95 -4.24 16.38
N VAL A 22 -1.52 -4.83 15.25
CA VAL A 22 -1.80 -4.30 13.90
C VAL A 22 -3.30 -4.12 13.70
N ASN A 23 -4.10 -5.14 14.01
CA ASN A 23 -5.54 -5.14 13.79
C ASN A 23 -6.30 -4.13 14.69
N GLU A 24 -5.78 -3.82 15.89
CA GLU A 24 -6.36 -2.89 16.84
C GLU A 24 -5.82 -1.45 16.74
N SER A 25 -4.82 -1.23 15.90
CA SER A 25 -4.11 0.04 15.75
C SER A 25 -4.94 1.11 15.04
N LYS A 26 -4.46 2.37 15.06
CA LYS A 26 -5.10 3.50 14.35
C LYS A 26 -4.83 3.47 12.84
N ASN A 27 -3.72 2.89 12.42
CA ASN A 27 -3.16 3.02 11.09
C ASN A 27 -2.56 1.71 10.52
N GLY A 28 -2.87 0.59 11.13
CA GLY A 28 -2.45 -0.72 10.65
C GLY A 28 -3.27 -1.19 9.45
N THR A 29 -2.63 -1.95 8.57
CA THR A 29 -3.27 -2.65 7.47
C THR A 29 -2.83 -4.11 7.44
N PHE A 30 -3.54 -4.96 6.72
CA PHE A 30 -3.18 -6.39 6.59
C PHE A 30 -1.75 -6.60 6.06
N MET A 31 -1.22 -5.68 5.23
CA MET A 31 0.16 -5.73 4.72
C MET A 31 1.22 -5.62 5.83
N LEU A 32 0.84 -5.17 7.01
CA LEU A 32 1.72 -5.03 8.18
C LEU A 32 1.60 -6.22 9.15
N ASN A 33 0.72 -7.21 8.86
CA ASN A 33 0.70 -8.50 9.54
C ASN A 33 1.93 -9.33 9.17
N ARG A 34 2.42 -10.15 10.08
CA ARG A 34 3.62 -10.97 9.89
C ARG A 34 3.48 -11.93 8.71
N GLY A 35 2.31 -12.52 8.50
CA GLY A 35 2.05 -13.39 7.36
C GLY A 35 2.22 -12.70 5.99
N PHE A 36 2.06 -11.36 5.93
CA PHE A 36 2.39 -10.58 4.74
C PHE A 36 3.85 -10.15 4.73
N ILE A 37 4.40 -9.62 5.82
CA ILE A 37 5.80 -9.16 5.87
C ILE A 37 6.77 -10.32 5.55
N GLU A 38 6.49 -11.52 6.02
CA GLU A 38 7.40 -12.66 5.95
C GLU A 38 7.37 -13.43 4.63
N TYR A 39 6.45 -13.12 3.67
CA TYR A 39 6.42 -13.85 2.39
C TYR A 39 7.70 -13.66 1.56
N HIS A 40 8.45 -12.60 1.80
CA HIS A 40 9.68 -12.25 1.10
C HIS A 40 10.88 -12.08 2.04
N SER A 41 10.89 -12.83 3.14
CA SER A 41 11.98 -12.82 4.14
C SER A 41 13.33 -13.26 3.57
N ASP A 42 13.35 -13.96 2.45
CA ASP A 42 14.54 -14.30 1.66
C ASP A 42 15.23 -13.07 1.05
N ARG A 43 14.48 -11.99 0.80
CA ARG A 43 14.96 -10.75 0.17
C ARG A 43 15.24 -9.62 1.15
N PHE A 44 14.59 -9.65 2.32
CA PHE A 44 14.65 -8.57 3.31
C PHE A 44 14.95 -9.13 4.70
N ALA A 45 16.14 -8.81 5.21
CA ALA A 45 16.53 -9.16 6.58
C ALA A 45 15.66 -8.40 7.59
N ASP A 46 14.74 -9.11 8.23
CA ASP A 46 13.81 -8.51 9.20
C ASP A 46 14.56 -7.90 10.39
N TYR A 47 14.19 -6.70 10.74
CA TYR A 47 14.66 -5.96 11.90
C TYR A 47 13.52 -5.17 12.53
N SER A 48 12.33 -5.76 12.49
CA SER A 48 11.12 -5.14 13.03
C SER A 48 11.21 -4.94 14.54
N LEU A 49 10.67 -3.83 15.03
CA LEU A 49 10.77 -3.41 16.42
C LEU A 49 9.40 -3.34 17.07
N MET A 50 9.36 -3.74 18.35
CA MET A 50 8.20 -3.63 19.25
C MET A 50 8.53 -2.64 20.36
N ILE A 51 7.71 -1.61 20.51
CA ILE A 51 7.97 -0.48 21.41
C ILE A 51 6.96 -0.50 22.57
N TYR A 52 7.50 -0.56 23.78
CA TYR A 52 6.69 -0.61 24.99
C TYR A 52 6.85 0.67 25.81
N ASN A 53 5.76 1.10 26.43
CA ASN A 53 5.77 2.08 27.52
C ASN A 53 5.53 1.33 28.83
N SER A 54 6.60 1.16 29.60
CA SER A 54 6.67 0.18 30.71
C SER A 54 6.40 -1.24 30.16
N THR A 55 5.30 -1.87 30.54
CA THR A 55 4.91 -3.22 30.08
C THR A 55 3.92 -3.22 28.92
N LYS A 56 3.45 -2.05 28.50
CA LYS A 56 2.40 -1.94 27.50
C LYS A 56 2.98 -1.69 26.11
N LEU A 57 2.66 -2.56 25.15
CA LEU A 57 2.95 -2.33 23.73
C LEU A 57 2.18 -1.09 23.24
N VAL A 58 2.89 -0.11 22.69
CA VAL A 58 2.33 1.18 22.26
C VAL A 58 2.56 1.48 20.79
N ALA A 59 3.61 0.89 20.19
CA ALA A 59 3.90 1.01 18.78
C ALA A 59 4.67 -0.21 18.24
N LEU A 60 4.55 -0.43 16.93
CA LEU A 60 5.40 -1.33 16.16
C LEU A 60 6.11 -0.53 15.07
N LEU A 61 7.29 -0.97 14.68
CA LEU A 61 8.01 -0.47 13.51
C LEU A 61 8.40 -1.67 12.65
N PRO A 62 7.61 -2.01 11.61
CA PRO A 62 8.03 -2.97 10.61
C PRO A 62 9.30 -2.46 9.95
N ALA A 63 10.37 -3.24 9.98
CA ALA A 63 11.65 -2.76 9.47
C ALA A 63 12.52 -3.87 8.88
N SER A 64 13.39 -3.49 7.96
CA SER A 64 14.42 -4.34 7.39
C SER A 64 15.80 -3.67 7.47
N LYS A 65 16.83 -4.49 7.70
CA LYS A 65 18.21 -4.01 7.82
C LYS A 65 18.91 -4.00 6.46
N HIS A 66 19.56 -2.88 6.13
CA HIS A 66 20.34 -2.69 4.90
C HIS A 66 21.71 -2.09 5.24
N GLY A 67 22.65 -2.94 5.65
CA GLY A 67 23.95 -2.47 6.15
C GLY A 67 23.79 -1.63 7.42
N GLU A 68 24.22 -0.37 7.39
CA GLU A 68 24.08 0.61 8.48
C GLU A 68 22.77 1.43 8.39
N GLU A 69 21.85 1.06 7.48
CA GLU A 69 20.55 1.70 7.32
C GLU A 69 19.43 0.78 7.82
N LEU A 70 18.54 1.30 8.66
CA LEU A 70 17.26 0.70 8.95
C LEU A 70 16.20 1.32 8.03
N ARG A 71 15.43 0.48 7.33
CA ARG A 71 14.27 0.94 6.53
C ARG A 71 12.98 0.47 7.14
N SER A 72 11.99 1.34 7.23
CA SER A 72 10.62 0.97 7.64
C SER A 72 9.97 0.15 6.53
N HIS A 73 10.32 -1.02 6.44
CA HIS A 73 10.28 -2.17 5.54
C HIS A 73 10.53 -1.86 4.05
N GLY A 74 11.75 -2.22 3.58
CA GLY A 74 12.20 -1.97 2.19
C GLY A 74 11.32 -2.60 1.11
N GLY A 75 10.65 -3.71 1.39
CA GLY A 75 9.79 -4.45 0.46
C GLY A 75 8.32 -4.05 0.44
N LEU A 76 7.88 -3.11 1.28
CA LEU A 76 6.49 -2.67 1.35
C LEU A 76 6.30 -1.30 0.69
N THR A 77 5.07 -1.05 0.21
CA THR A 77 4.66 0.26 -0.34
C THR A 77 4.75 1.37 0.70
N TYR A 78 4.35 1.05 1.93
CA TYR A 78 4.45 1.91 3.11
C TYR A 78 4.77 1.06 4.35
N GLY A 79 5.17 1.70 5.42
CA GLY A 79 5.54 1.09 6.70
C GLY A 79 5.39 2.11 7.81
N GLY A 80 6.49 2.47 8.48
CA GLY A 80 6.48 3.44 9.56
C GLY A 80 5.90 2.89 10.85
N PHE A 81 5.68 3.77 11.82
CA PHE A 81 5.09 3.35 13.10
C PHE A 81 3.62 2.95 12.93
N ILE A 82 3.32 1.76 13.40
CA ILE A 82 1.94 1.32 13.65
C ILE A 82 1.66 1.65 15.11
N VAL A 83 0.62 2.42 15.38
CA VAL A 83 0.38 3.00 16.71
C VAL A 83 -0.98 2.64 17.27
N GLY A 84 -1.01 2.34 18.56
CA GLY A 84 -2.26 2.06 19.27
C GLY A 84 -3.14 3.31 19.44
N ARG A 85 -4.44 3.12 19.65
CA ARG A 85 -5.44 4.20 19.80
C ARG A 85 -5.14 5.22 20.92
N LYS A 86 -4.28 4.87 21.87
CA LYS A 86 -3.87 5.75 22.99
C LYS A 86 -2.54 6.48 22.74
N MET A 87 -1.98 6.38 21.53
CA MET A 87 -0.81 7.15 21.15
C MET A 87 -1.14 8.65 21.22
N THR A 88 -0.22 9.42 21.79
CA THR A 88 -0.29 10.90 21.87
C THR A 88 1.00 11.49 21.31
N ALA A 89 0.99 12.76 20.95
CA ALA A 89 2.19 13.45 20.44
C ALA A 89 3.36 13.37 21.44
N GLN A 90 3.09 13.58 22.74
CA GLN A 90 4.11 13.49 23.80
C GLN A 90 4.71 12.09 23.91
N LEU A 91 3.88 11.05 23.78
CA LEU A 91 4.37 9.67 23.81
C LEU A 91 5.18 9.36 22.56
N MET A 92 4.74 9.80 21.39
CA MET A 92 5.47 9.60 20.13
C MET A 92 6.83 10.30 20.12
N LEU A 93 6.95 11.50 20.68
CA LEU A 93 8.24 12.17 20.83
C LEU A 93 9.22 11.30 21.66
N ARG A 94 8.78 10.77 22.81
CA ARG A 94 9.62 9.87 23.63
C ARG A 94 9.97 8.58 22.88
N VAL A 95 9.02 8.01 22.14
CA VAL A 95 9.27 6.82 21.29
C VAL A 95 10.36 7.15 20.26
N MET A 96 10.25 8.28 19.58
CA MET A 96 11.22 8.68 18.55
C MET A 96 12.61 8.92 19.14
N ASP A 97 12.74 9.59 20.29
CA ASP A 97 14.01 9.79 21.00
C ASP A 97 14.65 8.44 21.41
N SER A 98 13.83 7.52 21.92
CA SER A 98 14.28 6.18 22.30
C SER A 98 14.70 5.36 21.09
N ILE A 99 13.97 5.41 19.98
CA ILE A 99 14.36 4.78 18.71
C ILE A 99 15.69 5.33 18.22
N LYS A 100 15.88 6.64 18.25
CA LYS A 100 17.13 7.26 17.80
C LYS A 100 18.32 6.77 18.64
N SER A 101 18.17 6.71 19.98
CA SER A 101 19.19 6.19 20.88
C SER A 101 19.49 4.71 20.62
N PHE A 102 18.44 3.88 20.54
CA PHE A 102 18.54 2.46 20.23
C PHE A 102 19.26 2.20 18.89
N LEU A 103 18.91 2.92 17.83
CA LEU A 103 19.53 2.75 16.52
C LEU A 103 21.02 3.13 16.54
N LYS A 104 21.39 4.17 17.30
CA LYS A 104 22.78 4.56 17.50
C LYS A 104 23.58 3.47 18.25
N GLU A 105 23.02 2.89 19.30
CA GLU A 105 23.62 1.79 20.05
C GLU A 105 23.80 0.53 19.21
N GLU A 106 22.83 0.24 18.31
CA GLU A 106 22.89 -0.89 17.36
C GLU A 106 23.77 -0.62 16.13
N GLY A 107 24.41 0.55 16.06
CA GLY A 107 25.37 0.92 15.02
C GLY A 107 24.75 1.38 13.71
N PHE A 108 23.46 1.70 13.70
CA PHE A 108 22.82 2.32 12.53
C PHE A 108 23.22 3.78 12.40
N LYS A 109 23.37 4.24 11.16
CA LYS A 109 23.66 5.64 10.81
C LYS A 109 22.46 6.35 10.18
N LYS A 110 21.46 5.59 9.76
CA LYS A 110 20.35 6.13 8.99
C LYS A 110 19.06 5.34 9.25
N LEU A 111 17.94 6.06 9.37
CA LEU A 111 16.59 5.53 9.30
C LEU A 111 15.91 6.09 8.05
N THR A 112 15.46 5.20 7.15
CA THR A 112 14.54 5.55 6.06
C THR A 112 13.13 5.14 6.47
N TYR A 113 12.23 6.12 6.53
CA TYR A 113 10.90 5.99 7.08
C TYR A 113 9.83 6.24 6.01
N LYS A 114 9.13 5.19 5.59
CA LYS A 114 7.98 5.28 4.68
C LYS A 114 6.71 5.41 5.50
N ARG A 115 6.03 6.52 5.36
CA ARG A 115 4.80 6.78 6.12
C ARG A 115 3.61 6.00 5.56
N VAL A 116 2.73 5.52 6.42
CA VAL A 116 1.40 5.04 5.99
C VAL A 116 0.58 6.27 5.54
N PRO A 117 0.00 6.29 4.33
CA PRO A 117 -0.84 7.40 3.88
C PRO A 117 -2.12 7.53 4.71
N TYR A 118 -2.58 8.75 4.92
CA TYR A 118 -3.73 9.06 5.79
C TYR A 118 -5.04 8.39 5.38
N ILE A 119 -5.22 8.06 4.11
CA ILE A 119 -6.43 7.39 3.61
C ILE A 119 -6.65 6.00 4.24
N TYR A 120 -5.59 5.37 4.73
CA TYR A 120 -5.63 4.06 5.41
C TYR A 120 -5.92 4.16 6.91
N TYR A 121 -5.97 5.36 7.48
CA TYR A 121 -6.15 5.52 8.93
C TYR A 121 -7.60 5.32 9.37
N ASP A 122 -7.80 4.48 10.37
CA ASP A 122 -9.10 4.36 11.05
C ASP A 122 -9.36 5.52 12.03
N TYR A 123 -8.29 6.20 12.42
CA TYR A 123 -8.33 7.34 13.34
C TYR A 123 -7.17 8.30 13.04
N PRO A 124 -7.29 9.63 13.31
CA PRO A 124 -6.19 10.57 13.11
C PRO A 124 -4.88 10.07 13.70
N SER A 125 -3.79 10.04 12.92
CA SER A 125 -2.54 9.38 13.26
C SER A 125 -1.31 10.06 12.65
N ASP A 126 -1.16 11.38 12.90
CA ASP A 126 -0.04 12.19 12.41
C ASP A 126 1.01 12.49 13.50
N GLU A 127 0.95 11.80 14.64
CA GLU A 127 1.91 11.99 15.73
C GLU A 127 3.35 11.66 15.30
N ASP A 128 3.51 10.67 14.42
CA ASP A 128 4.79 10.30 13.82
C ASP A 128 5.35 11.41 12.93
N LEU A 129 4.49 12.06 12.13
CA LEU A 129 4.87 13.16 11.25
C LEU A 129 5.41 14.35 12.04
N TYR A 130 4.74 14.69 13.16
CA TYR A 130 5.23 15.72 14.06
C TYR A 130 6.57 15.34 14.71
N ALA A 131 6.71 14.07 15.14
CA ALA A 131 7.96 13.59 15.75
C ALA A 131 9.12 13.58 14.75
N LEU A 132 8.89 13.16 13.50
CA LEU A 132 9.88 13.22 12.42
C LEU A 132 10.37 14.64 12.18
N PHE A 133 9.45 15.61 12.13
CA PHE A 133 9.80 17.03 12.03
C PHE A 133 10.66 17.49 13.22
N HIS A 134 10.26 17.12 14.44
CA HIS A 134 10.94 17.53 15.67
C HIS A 134 12.38 17.03 15.76
N VAL A 135 12.66 15.80 15.30
CA VAL A 135 14.02 15.22 15.31
C VAL A 135 14.86 15.62 14.09
N GLY A 136 14.32 16.46 13.18
CA GLY A 136 15.02 16.95 12.00
C GLY A 136 15.10 15.95 10.85
N ALA A 137 14.14 15.01 10.74
CA ALA A 137 14.05 14.14 9.59
C ALA A 137 13.70 14.93 8.32
N ILE A 138 14.31 14.53 7.20
CA ILE A 138 14.18 15.22 5.91
C ILE A 138 13.24 14.41 5.02
N LEU A 139 12.27 15.07 4.38
CA LEU A 139 11.48 14.47 3.31
C LEU A 139 12.38 14.22 2.10
N THR A 140 12.61 12.95 1.76
CA THR A 140 13.55 12.54 0.69
C THR A 140 12.88 11.94 -0.53
N ARG A 141 11.59 11.59 -0.41
CA ARG A 141 10.75 11.13 -1.51
C ARG A 141 9.29 11.46 -1.24
N ARG A 142 8.61 11.92 -2.26
CA ARG A 142 7.15 12.10 -2.26
C ARG A 142 6.60 11.60 -3.58
N ASP A 143 5.84 10.51 -3.51
CA ASP A 143 5.06 10.05 -4.64
C ASP A 143 3.64 10.61 -4.56
N ILE A 144 2.97 10.74 -5.72
CA ILE A 144 1.55 11.06 -5.77
C ILE A 144 0.74 9.89 -6.30
N SER A 145 -0.18 9.41 -5.48
CA SER A 145 -1.24 8.49 -5.87
C SER A 145 -2.48 9.25 -6.29
N THR A 146 -3.39 8.57 -6.98
CA THR A 146 -4.69 9.13 -7.38
C THR A 146 -5.79 8.31 -6.73
N SER A 147 -6.56 8.93 -5.83
CA SER A 147 -7.65 8.28 -5.09
C SER A 147 -8.99 8.96 -5.35
N ILE A 148 -10.06 8.17 -5.47
CA ILE A 148 -11.44 8.65 -5.50
C ILE A 148 -11.95 8.66 -4.06
N TYR A 149 -12.50 9.80 -3.62
CA TYR A 149 -13.29 9.86 -2.38
C TYR A 149 -14.71 9.41 -2.69
N LEU A 150 -15.07 8.19 -2.28
CA LEU A 150 -16.30 7.53 -2.74
C LEU A 150 -17.58 8.11 -2.13
N ARG A 151 -17.49 8.79 -0.99
CA ARG A 151 -18.64 9.43 -0.34
C ARG A 151 -19.08 10.72 -1.04
N ASP A 152 -18.17 11.38 -1.78
CA ASP A 152 -18.46 12.59 -2.56
C ASP A 152 -17.62 12.55 -3.84
N ARG A 153 -18.13 11.83 -4.85
CA ARG A 153 -17.40 11.47 -6.06
C ARG A 153 -17.49 12.52 -7.15
N ILE A 154 -16.35 12.84 -7.74
CA ILE A 154 -16.30 13.48 -9.04
C ILE A 154 -16.67 12.42 -10.10
N SER A 155 -17.61 12.74 -10.98
CA SER A 155 -18.06 11.83 -12.03
C SER A 155 -16.94 11.47 -13.00
N PHE A 156 -16.98 10.26 -13.55
CA PHE A 156 -16.14 9.88 -14.68
C PHE A 156 -16.27 10.87 -15.83
N ASN A 157 -15.16 11.17 -16.49
CA ASN A 157 -15.22 12.01 -17.67
C ASN A 157 -15.97 11.31 -18.83
N GLU A 158 -16.24 12.06 -19.90
CA GLU A 158 -17.02 11.55 -21.01
C GLU A 158 -16.32 10.40 -21.76
N ARG A 159 -14.97 10.44 -21.85
CA ARG A 159 -14.18 9.39 -22.51
C ARG A 159 -14.37 8.05 -21.77
N ARG A 160 -14.27 8.03 -20.43
CA ARG A 160 -14.46 6.82 -19.63
C ARG A 160 -15.88 6.30 -19.73
N ARG A 161 -16.87 7.17 -19.64
CA ARG A 161 -18.28 6.79 -19.81
C ARG A 161 -18.59 6.20 -21.20
N ARG A 162 -17.97 6.72 -22.26
CA ARG A 162 -18.11 6.16 -23.61
C ARG A 162 -17.47 4.79 -23.73
N ASN A 163 -16.29 4.58 -23.14
CA ASN A 163 -15.61 3.29 -23.14
C ASN A 163 -16.39 2.23 -22.37
N VAL A 164 -16.98 2.57 -21.21
CA VAL A 164 -17.89 1.67 -20.47
C VAL A 164 -19.07 1.25 -21.34
N LYS A 165 -19.75 2.21 -22.00
CA LYS A 165 -20.84 1.90 -22.93
C LYS A 165 -20.40 1.01 -24.10
N LYS A 166 -19.17 1.19 -24.60
CA LYS A 166 -18.61 0.36 -25.67
C LYS A 166 -18.43 -1.08 -25.22
N ALA A 167 -17.88 -1.30 -24.01
CA ALA A 167 -17.70 -2.62 -23.43
C ALA A 167 -19.04 -3.34 -23.17
N ILE A 168 -20.04 -2.62 -22.66
CA ILE A 168 -21.40 -3.15 -22.49
C ILE A 168 -22.00 -3.57 -23.85
N LYS A 169 -21.84 -2.75 -24.90
CA LYS A 169 -22.30 -3.07 -26.25
C LYS A 169 -21.57 -4.28 -26.86
N ALA A 170 -20.33 -4.50 -26.46
CA ALA A 170 -19.52 -5.67 -26.85
C ALA A 170 -19.85 -6.91 -25.99
N HIS A 171 -20.85 -6.86 -25.11
CA HIS A 171 -21.30 -7.92 -24.22
C HIS A 171 -20.19 -8.47 -23.31
N LEU A 172 -19.22 -7.64 -22.90
CA LEU A 172 -18.21 -8.05 -21.95
C LEU A 172 -18.82 -8.42 -20.60
N THR A 173 -18.28 -9.44 -19.97
CA THR A 173 -18.64 -9.86 -18.60
C THR A 173 -17.60 -9.40 -17.59
N PHE A 174 -18.01 -9.26 -16.34
CA PHE A 174 -17.15 -8.90 -15.22
C PHE A 174 -17.35 -9.89 -14.07
N ARG A 175 -16.24 -10.37 -13.50
CA ARG A 175 -16.28 -11.30 -12.35
C ARG A 175 -14.99 -11.24 -11.53
N GLN A 176 -15.08 -11.70 -10.28
CA GLN A 176 -13.89 -12.09 -9.53
C GLN A 176 -13.26 -13.30 -10.19
N SER A 177 -11.94 -13.32 -10.27
CA SER A 177 -11.14 -14.39 -10.85
C SER A 177 -10.17 -14.95 -9.83
N TYR A 178 -9.80 -16.22 -10.02
CA TYR A 178 -8.74 -16.90 -9.28
C TYR A 178 -7.58 -17.31 -10.19
N ASP A 179 -7.66 -16.97 -11.47
CA ASP A 179 -6.60 -17.21 -12.45
C ASP A 179 -5.55 -16.11 -12.42
N PHE A 180 -4.76 -16.11 -11.34
CA PHE A 180 -3.63 -15.19 -11.19
C PHE A 180 -2.55 -15.42 -12.26
N GLY A 181 -2.42 -16.65 -12.78
CA GLY A 181 -1.48 -16.99 -13.84
C GLY A 181 -1.77 -16.20 -15.11
N GLN A 182 -2.97 -16.36 -15.67
CA GLN A 182 -3.39 -15.62 -16.87
C GLN A 182 -3.27 -14.09 -16.68
N TYR A 183 -3.62 -13.60 -15.51
CA TYR A 183 -3.52 -12.17 -15.24
C TYR A 183 -2.07 -11.66 -15.20
N ILE A 184 -1.17 -12.39 -14.55
CA ILE A 184 0.26 -12.01 -14.48
C ILE A 184 0.93 -12.09 -15.85
N ASP A 185 0.50 -13.02 -16.73
CA ASP A 185 0.97 -13.06 -18.12
C ASP A 185 0.59 -11.79 -18.88
N ILE A 186 -0.67 -11.34 -18.78
CA ILE A 186 -1.15 -10.08 -19.36
C ILE A 186 -0.35 -8.88 -18.79
N LEU A 187 -0.16 -8.85 -17.46
CA LEU A 187 0.59 -7.79 -16.80
C LEU A 187 2.05 -7.75 -17.25
N THR A 188 2.67 -8.92 -17.37
CA THR A 188 4.07 -9.06 -17.82
C THR A 188 4.25 -8.56 -19.25
N GLU A 189 3.34 -8.89 -20.16
CA GLU A 189 3.34 -8.39 -21.53
C GLU A 189 3.23 -6.85 -21.56
N VAL A 190 2.31 -6.27 -20.79
CA VAL A 190 2.13 -4.82 -20.70
C VAL A 190 3.37 -4.13 -20.15
N LEU A 191 3.97 -4.63 -19.06
CA LEU A 191 5.14 -4.03 -18.43
C LEU A 191 6.39 -4.18 -19.33
N SER A 192 6.59 -5.33 -19.97
CA SER A 192 7.71 -5.57 -20.85
C SER A 192 7.66 -4.66 -22.07
N SER A 193 6.48 -4.53 -22.70
CA SER A 193 6.32 -3.75 -23.94
C SER A 193 6.39 -2.24 -23.73
N ARG A 194 6.01 -1.73 -22.53
CA ARG A 194 5.91 -0.29 -22.28
C ARG A 194 7.01 0.28 -21.40
N HIS A 195 7.52 -0.52 -20.47
CA HIS A 195 8.43 -0.05 -19.43
C HIS A 195 9.73 -0.85 -19.32
N ASN A 196 9.89 -1.89 -20.13
CA ASN A 196 11.02 -2.82 -20.07
C ASN A 196 11.27 -3.35 -18.63
N THR A 197 10.19 -3.61 -17.90
CA THR A 197 10.20 -4.11 -16.51
C THR A 197 9.32 -5.35 -16.38
N LYS A 198 9.41 -6.01 -15.20
CA LYS A 198 8.56 -7.15 -14.84
C LYS A 198 7.73 -6.82 -13.59
N PRO A 199 6.62 -7.53 -13.34
CA PRO A 199 5.90 -7.45 -12.07
C PRO A 199 6.83 -7.72 -10.89
N VAL A 200 6.60 -7.04 -9.77
CA VAL A 200 7.36 -7.27 -8.51
C VAL A 200 7.04 -8.65 -7.93
N HIS A 201 5.80 -9.10 -8.07
CA HIS A 201 5.35 -10.43 -7.63
C HIS A 201 5.25 -11.39 -8.82
N THR A 202 5.63 -12.64 -8.58
CA THR A 202 5.28 -13.76 -9.47
C THR A 202 3.81 -14.16 -9.29
N ALA A 203 3.28 -14.99 -10.21
CA ALA A 203 1.93 -15.54 -10.07
C ALA A 203 1.78 -16.38 -8.79
N ASP A 204 2.80 -17.17 -8.45
CA ASP A 204 2.81 -18.00 -7.23
C ASP A 204 2.85 -17.17 -5.96
N GLU A 205 3.65 -16.09 -5.94
CA GLU A 205 3.71 -15.18 -4.78
C GLU A 205 2.37 -14.49 -4.55
N ILE A 206 1.73 -13.96 -5.61
CA ILE A 206 0.44 -13.26 -5.45
C ILE A 206 -0.67 -14.25 -5.08
N LYS A 207 -0.63 -15.47 -5.62
CA LYS A 207 -1.54 -16.55 -5.23
C LYS A 207 -1.36 -16.92 -3.76
N LEU A 208 -0.12 -17.14 -3.31
CA LEU A 208 0.20 -17.41 -1.90
C LEU A 208 -0.36 -16.33 -0.97
N LEU A 209 -0.17 -15.05 -1.35
CA LEU A 209 -0.68 -13.92 -0.58
C LEU A 209 -2.20 -13.86 -0.58
N ALA A 210 -2.86 -14.12 -1.72
CA ALA A 210 -4.31 -14.19 -1.82
C ALA A 210 -4.90 -15.36 -0.99
N ASP A 211 -4.22 -16.52 -0.97
CA ASP A 211 -4.62 -17.67 -0.14
C ASP A 211 -4.46 -17.36 1.37
N ARG A 212 -3.45 -16.55 1.77
CA ARG A 212 -3.25 -16.11 3.17
C ARG A 212 -4.21 -15.00 3.60
N PHE A 213 -4.60 -14.14 2.66
CA PHE A 213 -5.43 -12.95 2.90
C PHE A 213 -6.61 -12.88 1.91
N PRO A 214 -7.50 -13.91 1.91
CA PRO A 214 -8.57 -14.04 0.90
C PRO A 214 -9.59 -12.90 0.95
N ASP A 215 -9.78 -12.28 2.12
CA ASP A 215 -10.67 -11.13 2.28
C ASP A 215 -10.04 -9.83 1.78
N ASN A 216 -8.71 -9.79 1.67
CA ASN A 216 -7.97 -8.56 1.36
C ASN A 216 -7.37 -8.53 -0.05
N ILE A 217 -7.05 -9.67 -0.65
CA ILE A 217 -6.38 -9.74 -1.96
C ILE A 217 -7.29 -10.45 -2.95
N LYS A 218 -7.80 -9.67 -3.91
CA LYS A 218 -8.79 -10.16 -4.89
C LYS A 218 -8.40 -9.73 -6.29
N LEU A 219 -8.55 -10.63 -7.24
CA LEU A 219 -8.45 -10.32 -8.67
C LEU A 219 -9.84 -10.16 -9.24
N TYR A 220 -10.08 -9.04 -9.92
CA TYR A 220 -11.28 -8.82 -10.71
C TYR A 220 -10.92 -8.59 -12.17
N ALA A 221 -11.71 -9.14 -13.08
CA ALA A 221 -11.41 -9.03 -14.50
C ALA A 221 -12.66 -8.93 -15.38
N SER A 222 -12.45 -8.34 -16.56
CA SER A 222 -13.42 -8.25 -17.64
C SER A 222 -13.06 -9.24 -18.73
N TYR A 223 -14.06 -9.93 -19.29
CA TYR A 223 -13.92 -11.03 -20.22
C TYR A 223 -14.75 -10.82 -21.48
N ASP A 224 -14.23 -11.37 -22.60
CA ASP A 224 -15.00 -11.68 -23.79
C ASP A 224 -15.10 -13.23 -23.86
N GLY A 225 -16.28 -13.78 -23.61
CA GLY A 225 -16.42 -15.20 -23.34
C GLY A 225 -15.53 -15.66 -22.17
N ASP A 226 -14.57 -16.54 -22.46
CA ASP A 226 -13.61 -17.05 -21.47
C ASP A 226 -12.24 -16.29 -21.51
N GLN A 227 -12.05 -15.40 -22.48
CA GLN A 227 -10.81 -14.67 -22.64
C GLN A 227 -10.78 -13.46 -21.68
N MET A 228 -9.80 -13.42 -20.78
CA MET A 228 -9.54 -12.24 -19.94
C MET A 228 -8.95 -11.11 -20.77
N LEU A 229 -9.62 -9.96 -20.82
CA LEU A 229 -9.18 -8.80 -21.59
C LEU A 229 -8.55 -7.69 -20.74
N ALA A 230 -9.00 -7.55 -19.51
CA ALA A 230 -8.46 -6.56 -18.57
C ALA A 230 -8.78 -6.98 -17.14
N GLY A 231 -8.00 -6.48 -16.18
CA GLY A 231 -8.28 -6.74 -14.78
C GLY A 231 -7.44 -5.88 -13.85
N SER A 232 -7.71 -6.05 -12.56
CA SER A 232 -6.96 -5.43 -11.49
C SER A 232 -6.89 -6.35 -10.27
N ILE A 233 -5.70 -6.44 -9.67
CA ILE A 233 -5.55 -7.03 -8.34
C ILE A 233 -5.77 -5.92 -7.32
N ILE A 234 -6.73 -6.13 -6.45
CA ILE A 234 -7.13 -5.20 -5.40
C ILE A 234 -6.57 -5.65 -4.06
N PHE A 235 -5.94 -4.72 -3.35
CA PHE A 235 -5.58 -4.84 -1.94
C PHE A 235 -6.62 -4.09 -1.12
N GLU A 236 -7.45 -4.83 -0.41
CA GLU A 236 -8.59 -4.30 0.31
C GLU A 236 -8.26 -4.09 1.79
N THR A 237 -8.52 -2.88 2.28
CA THR A 237 -8.50 -2.54 3.71
C THR A 237 -9.90 -2.11 4.15
N PRO A 238 -10.16 -1.87 5.44
CA PRO A 238 -11.48 -1.40 5.87
C PRO A 238 -11.97 -0.16 5.12
N ARG A 239 -11.09 0.81 4.84
CA ARG A 239 -11.45 2.09 4.21
C ARG A 239 -11.09 2.21 2.74
N VAL A 240 -10.09 1.46 2.26
CA VAL A 240 -9.49 1.66 0.93
C VAL A 240 -9.54 0.38 0.13
N ALA A 241 -10.01 0.46 -1.11
CA ALA A 241 -9.75 -0.50 -2.16
C ALA A 241 -8.58 0.03 -3.02
N HIS A 242 -7.38 -0.57 -2.89
CA HIS A 242 -6.18 -0.16 -3.60
C HIS A 242 -5.90 -1.07 -4.80
N THR A 243 -5.68 -0.49 -5.98
CA THR A 243 -5.28 -1.25 -7.16
C THR A 243 -3.77 -1.52 -7.11
N GLN A 244 -3.38 -2.72 -6.67
CA GLN A 244 -1.98 -3.14 -6.64
C GLN A 244 -1.41 -3.32 -8.04
N TYR A 245 -2.20 -3.86 -8.95
CA TYR A 245 -1.87 -4.03 -10.36
C TYR A 245 -3.06 -3.75 -11.25
N ILE A 246 -2.77 -3.16 -12.41
CA ILE A 246 -3.74 -2.83 -13.45
C ILE A 246 -3.17 -3.30 -14.78
N ALA A 247 -3.91 -4.12 -15.52
CA ALA A 247 -3.49 -4.58 -16.85
C ALA A 247 -4.66 -4.70 -17.82
N SER A 248 -4.37 -4.54 -19.11
CA SER A 248 -5.32 -4.74 -20.19
C SER A 248 -4.58 -5.16 -21.45
N THR A 249 -5.12 -6.15 -22.14
CA THR A 249 -4.64 -6.58 -23.47
C THR A 249 -4.85 -5.48 -24.52
N PRO A 250 -4.20 -5.53 -25.69
CA PRO A 250 -4.49 -4.63 -26.81
C PRO A 250 -5.99 -4.63 -27.19
N GLU A 251 -6.60 -5.80 -27.28
CA GLU A 251 -8.03 -5.98 -27.58
C GLU A 251 -8.90 -5.36 -26.48
N GLY A 252 -8.57 -5.59 -25.22
CA GLY A 252 -9.25 -5.01 -24.07
C GLY A 252 -9.21 -3.49 -24.06
N ARG A 253 -8.08 -2.88 -24.44
CA ARG A 253 -8.00 -1.41 -24.63
C ARG A 253 -8.93 -0.92 -25.73
N ASN A 254 -9.01 -1.64 -26.85
CA ASN A 254 -9.83 -1.27 -27.99
C ASN A 254 -11.35 -1.36 -27.68
N CYS A 255 -11.80 -2.28 -26.84
CA CYS A 255 -13.22 -2.45 -26.51
C CYS A 255 -13.64 -1.76 -25.19
N GLY A 256 -12.69 -1.15 -24.43
CA GLY A 256 -13.00 -0.47 -23.17
C GLY A 256 -13.12 -1.40 -21.96
N ALA A 257 -12.50 -2.58 -22.02
CA ALA A 257 -12.61 -3.60 -20.98
C ALA A 257 -12.11 -3.13 -19.59
N LEU A 258 -11.02 -2.33 -19.56
CA LEU A 258 -10.50 -1.80 -18.30
C LEU A 258 -11.41 -0.73 -17.70
N ASP A 259 -11.98 0.15 -18.54
CA ASP A 259 -12.94 1.17 -18.09
C ASP A 259 -14.20 0.50 -17.50
N PHE A 260 -14.68 -0.58 -18.13
CA PHE A 260 -15.78 -1.38 -17.62
C PHE A 260 -15.45 -2.09 -16.32
N CYS A 261 -14.22 -2.66 -16.19
CA CYS A 261 -13.74 -3.24 -14.95
C CYS A 261 -13.77 -2.23 -13.81
N PHE A 262 -13.24 -1.02 -14.02
CA PHE A 262 -13.25 0.03 -12.99
C PHE A 262 -14.65 0.58 -12.70
N ASP A 263 -15.52 0.68 -13.70
CA ASP A 263 -16.91 1.04 -13.48
C ASP A 263 -17.57 0.07 -12.49
N LYS A 264 -17.38 -1.25 -12.70
CA LYS A 264 -17.89 -2.30 -11.81
C LYS A 264 -17.26 -2.27 -10.43
N LEU A 265 -15.95 -2.09 -10.35
CA LEU A 265 -15.23 -2.02 -9.07
C LEU A 265 -15.69 -0.81 -8.23
N ILE A 266 -15.75 0.38 -8.84
CA ILE A 266 -16.03 1.63 -8.14
C ILE A 266 -17.51 1.79 -7.81
N ASN A 267 -18.41 1.40 -8.72
CA ASN A 267 -19.84 1.65 -8.57
C ASN A 267 -20.60 0.50 -7.92
N ASP A 268 -20.12 -0.76 -8.07
CA ASP A 268 -20.87 -1.93 -7.59
C ASP A 268 -20.13 -2.60 -6.40
N ILE A 269 -18.83 -2.96 -6.55
CA ILE A 269 -18.11 -3.80 -5.56
C ILE A 269 -17.65 -3.00 -4.35
N TYR A 270 -17.07 -1.81 -4.56
CA TYR A 270 -16.43 -1.01 -3.52
C TYR A 270 -17.14 0.34 -3.26
N SER A 271 -18.41 0.44 -3.65
CA SER A 271 -19.20 1.67 -3.50
C SER A 271 -19.39 2.12 -2.06
N ASP A 272 -19.26 1.22 -1.09
CA ASP A 272 -19.36 1.45 0.35
C ASP A 272 -18.02 1.83 1.03
N LYS A 273 -16.89 1.64 0.34
CA LYS A 273 -15.57 2.07 0.85
C LYS A 273 -15.49 3.60 0.91
N GLU A 274 -14.54 4.11 1.66
CA GLU A 274 -14.28 5.55 1.72
C GLU A 274 -13.42 6.03 0.55
N TYR A 275 -12.44 5.20 0.13
CA TYR A 275 -11.52 5.51 -0.95
C TYR A 275 -11.35 4.34 -1.92
N PHE A 276 -11.24 4.68 -3.21
CA PHE A 276 -10.70 3.80 -4.23
C PHE A 276 -9.40 4.40 -4.74
N ASP A 277 -8.26 3.73 -4.48
CA ASP A 277 -6.93 4.25 -4.75
C ASP A 277 -6.28 3.53 -5.93
N PHE A 278 -5.88 4.30 -6.96
CA PHE A 278 -5.24 3.77 -8.16
C PHE A 278 -3.72 3.58 -8.04
N GLY A 279 -3.11 3.91 -6.90
CA GLY A 279 -1.68 3.89 -6.72
C GLY A 279 -0.95 5.06 -7.38
N ILE A 280 0.37 5.09 -7.16
CA ILE A 280 1.24 6.21 -7.55
C ILE A 280 1.34 6.39 -9.07
N SER A 281 1.63 7.63 -9.49
CA SER A 281 1.84 8.02 -10.89
C SER A 281 3.15 8.81 -11.04
N THR A 282 4.13 8.53 -10.20
CA THR A 282 5.44 9.18 -10.20
C THR A 282 6.55 8.16 -10.45
N GLU A 283 7.62 8.64 -11.03
CA GLU A 283 8.86 7.94 -11.34
C GLU A 283 10.04 8.70 -10.70
N GLU A 284 11.28 8.21 -10.85
CA GLU A 284 12.51 8.88 -10.36
C GLU A 284 12.41 9.34 -8.90
N ARG A 285 11.92 8.45 -8.01
CA ARG A 285 11.73 8.74 -6.59
C ARG A 285 10.81 9.94 -6.31
N GLY A 286 9.78 10.12 -7.14
CA GLY A 286 8.77 11.17 -6.98
C GLY A 286 9.07 12.47 -7.75
N TRP A 287 10.25 12.61 -8.35
CA TRP A 287 10.62 13.83 -9.08
C TRP A 287 10.00 13.94 -10.48
N TYR A 288 9.65 12.82 -11.11
CA TYR A 288 9.00 12.82 -12.40
C TYR A 288 7.53 12.42 -12.26
N LEU A 289 6.63 13.30 -12.70
CA LEU A 289 5.20 13.01 -12.80
C LEU A 289 4.90 12.40 -14.16
N ASN A 290 4.40 11.17 -14.20
CA ASN A 290 3.89 10.56 -15.41
C ASN A 290 2.48 11.13 -15.70
N GLU A 291 2.45 12.24 -16.47
CA GLU A 291 1.23 13.01 -16.75
C GLU A 291 0.15 12.15 -17.42
N GLY A 292 0.53 11.27 -18.37
CA GLY A 292 -0.44 10.40 -19.03
C GLY A 292 -1.08 9.39 -18.07
N LEU A 293 -0.30 8.87 -17.11
CA LEU A 293 -0.80 7.93 -16.11
C LEU A 293 -1.69 8.63 -15.09
N VAL A 294 -1.31 9.81 -14.61
CA VAL A 294 -2.13 10.55 -13.65
C VAL A 294 -3.42 11.04 -14.28
N GLU A 295 -3.38 11.55 -15.52
CA GLU A 295 -4.57 11.95 -16.26
C GLU A 295 -5.57 10.78 -16.41
N GLN A 296 -5.06 9.61 -16.82
CA GLN A 296 -5.88 8.41 -16.94
C GLN A 296 -6.66 8.09 -15.65
N LYS A 297 -6.01 8.20 -14.49
CA LYS A 297 -6.62 7.94 -13.18
C LYS A 297 -7.58 9.07 -12.76
N GLN A 298 -7.22 10.32 -13.03
CA GLN A 298 -8.05 11.49 -12.73
C GLN A 298 -9.34 11.51 -13.54
N GLU A 299 -9.36 10.95 -14.73
CA GLU A 299 -10.56 10.82 -15.56
C GLU A 299 -11.66 9.95 -14.95
N PHE A 300 -11.31 9.07 -14.00
CA PHE A 300 -12.27 8.34 -13.15
C PHE A 300 -12.74 9.15 -11.93
N GLY A 301 -12.34 10.42 -11.82
CA GLY A 301 -12.70 11.30 -10.71
C GLY A 301 -11.72 11.33 -9.56
N GLY A 302 -10.59 10.64 -9.67
CA GLY A 302 -9.57 10.60 -8.62
C GLY A 302 -8.81 11.93 -8.45
N ARG A 303 -8.25 12.16 -7.25
CA ARG A 303 -7.39 13.31 -6.90
C ARG A 303 -6.18 12.84 -6.09
N GLY A 304 -5.22 13.74 -5.91
CA GLY A 304 -3.92 13.40 -5.36
C GLY A 304 -3.93 13.02 -3.88
N VAL A 305 -3.22 11.95 -3.55
CA VAL A 305 -2.84 11.54 -2.19
C VAL A 305 -1.34 11.29 -2.19
N VAL A 306 -0.59 11.85 -1.24
CA VAL A 306 0.86 11.71 -1.20
C VAL A 306 1.30 10.49 -0.41
N TYR A 307 2.40 9.88 -0.86
CA TYR A 307 3.14 8.80 -0.21
C TYR A 307 4.53 9.31 0.08
N ASP A 308 4.84 9.51 1.36
CA ASP A 308 6.05 10.19 1.81
C ASP A 308 7.09 9.23 2.36
N GLU A 309 8.37 9.49 2.04
CA GLU A 309 9.52 8.85 2.63
C GLU A 309 10.44 9.92 3.24
N PHE A 310 10.75 9.72 4.51
CA PHE A 310 11.66 10.58 5.27
C PHE A 310 12.98 9.88 5.52
N THR A 311 14.04 10.63 5.65
CA THR A 311 15.36 10.16 6.11
C THR A 311 15.74 10.88 7.38
N LEU A 312 16.13 10.12 8.39
CA LEU A 312 16.73 10.61 9.63
C LEU A 312 18.16 10.08 9.74
N ASN A 313 19.13 10.97 9.90
CA ASN A 313 20.51 10.61 10.27
C ASN A 313 20.56 10.34 11.78
N ILE A 314 21.23 9.24 12.15
CA ILE A 314 21.34 8.76 13.53
C ILE A 314 22.66 9.22 14.16
#